data_c1e733cd106626c8f953603961cf590a
#
_entry.id   c1e733cd106626c8f953603961cf590a
#
_cell.length_a   1.000
_cell.length_b   1.000
_cell.length_c   1.000
_cell.angle_alpha   90.00
_cell.angle_beta   90.00
_cell.angle_gamma   90.00
#
_symmetry.space_group_name_H-M   'P 1'
#
loop_
_entity.id
_entity.type
_entity.pdbx_description
1 polymer ?
#
loop_
_entity_poly.entity_id
_entity_poly.type
_entity_poly.pdbx_seq_one_letter_code
_entity_poly.pdbx_strand_id
1 'polypeptide(L)'
;RTIKRNHGSKTPGVDKKTIRNLAKLNEDEYVRLVKKKFSNYHPRPVRREEIPKDNGKTRPLGIPAISDRIVQQCILQVMEPICEAKFSENSNGFRPNRSAETAIAQCCRLIQVQHLYHVVDLDIKGFFDNINHTKLIRQIWSLGIRDKKLLCIIKQMLKAPVILPNGEKIYPTKGCLLYTSDA
;
A
#
# COMPACT_ATOMS: atom_id res chain seq x y z
N ARG A 1 -14.59 -0.52 -8.55
CA ARG A 1 -14.37 -1.82 -9.26
C ARG A 1 -13.10 -2.50 -8.80
N THR A 2 -11.97 -1.82 -8.66
CA THR A 2 -10.65 -2.37 -8.29
C THR A 2 -10.69 -3.11 -6.94
N ILE A 3 -11.17 -2.48 -5.87
CA ILE A 3 -11.27 -3.12 -4.54
C ILE A 3 -12.14 -4.38 -4.57
N LYS A 4 -13.23 -4.39 -5.36
CA LYS A 4 -14.14 -5.55 -5.49
C LYS A 4 -13.45 -6.77 -6.12
N ARG A 5 -12.51 -6.55 -7.04
CA ARG A 5 -11.78 -7.61 -7.75
C ARG A 5 -10.67 -8.24 -6.89
N ASN A 6 -10.22 -7.54 -5.85
CA ASN A 6 -9.17 -8.02 -4.97
C ASN A 6 -9.67 -9.19 -4.11
N HIS A 7 -8.90 -10.27 -4.01
CA HIS A 7 -9.21 -11.44 -3.18
C HIS A 7 -9.52 -11.06 -1.73
N GLY A 8 -8.76 -10.13 -1.14
CA GLY A 8 -8.98 -9.61 0.20
C GLY A 8 -10.23 -8.75 0.39
N SER A 9 -11.03 -8.48 -0.65
CA SER A 9 -12.23 -7.63 -0.56
C SER A 9 -13.29 -8.15 0.42
N LYS A 10 -13.34 -9.46 0.60
CA LYS A 10 -14.25 -10.17 1.51
C LYS A 10 -13.70 -10.30 2.93
N THR A 11 -12.42 -10.01 3.16
CA THR A 11 -11.77 -10.10 4.47
C THR A 11 -12.08 -8.84 5.27
N PRO A 12 -12.77 -8.92 6.43
CA PRO A 12 -13.15 -7.76 7.20
C PRO A 12 -11.97 -7.20 8.00
N GLY A 13 -11.94 -5.88 8.16
CA GLY A 13 -11.11 -5.21 9.15
C GLY A 13 -11.66 -5.34 10.58
N VAL A 14 -11.21 -4.50 11.49
CA VAL A 14 -11.67 -4.46 12.88
C VAL A 14 -13.16 -4.15 13.03
N ASP A 15 -13.77 -3.51 12.04
CA ASP A 15 -15.19 -3.12 12.02
C ASP A 15 -16.12 -4.21 11.48
N LYS A 16 -15.57 -5.39 11.17
CA LYS A 16 -16.29 -6.54 10.60
C LYS A 16 -17.03 -6.23 9.29
N LYS A 17 -16.75 -5.06 8.65
CA LYS A 17 -17.35 -4.65 7.38
C LYS A 17 -16.51 -5.11 6.19
N THR A 18 -17.18 -5.48 5.12
CA THR A 18 -16.60 -5.94 3.86
C THR A 18 -17.12 -5.10 2.69
N ILE A 19 -16.63 -5.38 1.49
CA ILE A 19 -17.13 -4.74 0.27
C ILE A 19 -18.64 -4.93 0.06
N ARG A 20 -19.24 -6.02 0.58
CA ARG A 20 -20.68 -6.26 0.49
C ARG A 20 -21.52 -5.20 1.20
N ASN A 21 -21.02 -4.65 2.29
CA ASN A 21 -21.68 -3.58 3.04
C ASN A 21 -21.71 -2.27 2.24
N LEU A 22 -20.66 -2.01 1.45
CA LEU A 22 -20.56 -0.83 0.59
C LEU A 22 -21.38 -0.99 -0.70
N ALA A 23 -21.51 -2.20 -1.21
CA ALA A 23 -22.31 -2.49 -2.39
C ALA A 23 -23.81 -2.21 -2.22
N LYS A 24 -24.29 -2.01 -0.98
CA LYS A 24 -25.66 -1.64 -0.65
C LYS A 24 -25.92 -0.13 -0.79
N LEU A 25 -24.86 0.69 -0.86
CA LEU A 25 -24.96 2.13 -1.01
C LEU A 25 -25.22 2.49 -2.46
N ASN A 26 -26.09 3.48 -2.68
CA ASN A 26 -26.24 4.11 -3.99
C ASN A 26 -25.03 5.03 -4.27
N GLU A 27 -24.93 5.56 -5.48
CA GLU A 27 -23.76 6.35 -5.92
C GLU A 27 -23.58 7.62 -5.07
N ASP A 28 -24.67 8.34 -4.79
CA ASP A 28 -24.61 9.58 -4.01
C ASP A 28 -24.21 9.34 -2.55
N GLU A 29 -24.71 8.28 -1.96
CA GLU A 29 -24.34 7.87 -0.61
C GLU A 29 -22.86 7.49 -0.54
N TYR A 30 -22.38 6.76 -1.55
CA TYR A 30 -20.97 6.39 -1.65
C TYR A 30 -20.08 7.62 -1.80
N VAL A 31 -20.43 8.55 -2.68
CA VAL A 31 -19.68 9.81 -2.86
C VAL A 31 -19.69 10.63 -1.59
N ARG A 32 -20.83 10.76 -0.90
CA ARG A 32 -20.93 11.46 0.40
C ARG A 32 -20.04 10.82 1.46
N LEU A 33 -20.01 9.50 1.54
CA LEU A 33 -19.15 8.75 2.47
C LEU A 33 -17.68 9.04 2.21
N VAL A 34 -17.24 8.99 0.94
CA VAL A 34 -15.86 9.28 0.56
C VAL A 34 -15.49 10.74 0.89
N LYS A 35 -16.32 11.71 0.49
CA LYS A 35 -16.11 13.14 0.81
C LYS A 35 -16.00 13.38 2.32
N LYS A 36 -16.89 12.78 3.11
CA LYS A 36 -16.85 12.86 4.58
C LYS A 36 -15.54 12.29 5.15
N LYS A 37 -15.05 11.18 4.58
CA LYS A 37 -13.76 10.60 5.00
C LYS A 37 -12.59 11.52 4.70
N PHE A 38 -12.55 12.15 3.53
CA PHE A 38 -11.48 13.09 3.17
C PHE A 38 -11.54 14.43 3.93
N SER A 39 -12.72 14.89 4.35
CA SER A 39 -12.85 16.15 5.12
C SER A 39 -12.27 16.02 6.54
N ASN A 40 -12.47 14.88 7.19
CA ASN A 40 -11.98 14.62 8.55
C ASN A 40 -11.51 13.15 8.66
N TYR A 41 -10.31 12.89 8.15
CA TYR A 41 -9.78 11.54 8.10
C TYR A 41 -9.20 11.12 9.45
N HIS A 42 -9.75 10.05 9.99
CA HIS A 42 -9.21 9.32 11.14
C HIS A 42 -9.20 7.84 10.78
N PRO A 43 -8.01 7.23 10.59
CA PRO A 43 -7.91 5.81 10.27
C PRO A 43 -8.42 4.96 11.42
N ARG A 44 -9.12 3.89 11.07
CA ARG A 44 -9.43 2.83 12.04
C ARG A 44 -8.18 2.01 12.31
N PRO A 45 -8.13 1.31 13.46
CA PRO A 45 -7.05 0.38 13.70
C PRO A 45 -6.95 -0.67 12.59
N VAL A 46 -5.72 -1.06 12.27
CA VAL A 46 -5.43 -2.13 11.33
C VAL A 46 -5.41 -3.44 12.10
N ARG A 47 -6.16 -4.44 11.65
CA ARG A 47 -6.14 -5.79 12.22
C ARG A 47 -4.93 -6.55 11.70
N ARG A 48 -4.10 -7.09 12.58
CA ARG A 48 -2.95 -7.92 12.20
C ARG A 48 -3.32 -9.38 12.17
N GLU A 49 -2.90 -10.06 11.12
CA GLU A 49 -3.00 -11.51 10.95
C GLU A 49 -1.63 -12.07 10.58
N GLU A 50 -1.33 -13.27 11.04
CA GLU A 50 -0.11 -13.98 10.68
C GLU A 50 -0.43 -15.01 9.60
N ILE A 51 0.17 -14.84 8.41
CA ILE A 51 -0.03 -15.77 7.30
C ILE A 51 1.17 -16.73 7.23
N PRO A 52 0.96 -18.04 7.20
CA PRO A 52 2.05 -18.99 7.03
C PRO A 52 2.69 -18.86 5.65
N LYS A 53 4.01 -19.04 5.61
CA LYS A 53 4.80 -19.16 4.38
C LYS A 53 5.15 -20.61 4.14
N ASP A 54 5.48 -20.95 2.89
CA ASP A 54 5.87 -22.31 2.49
C ASP A 54 7.10 -22.85 3.23
N ASN A 55 7.93 -21.96 3.77
CA ASN A 55 9.12 -22.29 4.56
C ASN A 55 8.88 -22.45 6.07
N GLY A 56 7.62 -22.59 6.51
CA GLY A 56 7.23 -22.73 7.92
C GLY A 56 7.31 -21.45 8.75
N LYS A 57 7.73 -20.32 8.17
CA LYS A 57 7.71 -19.01 8.84
C LYS A 57 6.36 -18.32 8.63
N THR A 58 6.03 -17.36 9.48
CA THR A 58 4.84 -16.52 9.30
C THR A 58 5.19 -15.18 8.66
N ARG A 59 4.23 -14.59 7.97
CA ARG A 59 4.28 -13.24 7.44
C ARG A 59 3.17 -12.40 8.08
N PRO A 60 3.49 -11.28 8.74
CA PRO A 60 2.47 -10.39 9.27
C PRO A 60 1.74 -9.67 8.12
N LEU A 61 0.41 -9.70 8.16
CA LEU A 61 -0.45 -8.97 7.24
C LEU A 61 -1.30 -7.97 8.00
N GLY A 62 -1.28 -6.71 7.56
CA GLY A 62 -2.18 -5.68 8.08
C GLY A 62 -3.46 -5.59 7.27
N ILE A 63 -4.63 -5.70 7.93
CA ILE A 63 -5.94 -5.64 7.28
C ILE A 63 -6.67 -4.37 7.73
N PRO A 64 -6.65 -3.28 6.94
CA PRO A 64 -7.37 -2.06 7.24
C PRO A 64 -8.89 -2.26 7.12
N ALA A 65 -9.68 -1.40 7.77
CA ALA A 65 -11.11 -1.34 7.55
C ALA A 65 -11.45 -1.01 6.09
N ILE A 66 -12.57 -1.53 5.59
CA ILE A 66 -12.92 -1.36 4.16
C ILE A 66 -13.05 0.12 3.76
N SER A 67 -13.53 0.99 4.66
CA SER A 67 -13.59 2.43 4.44
C SER A 67 -12.21 3.07 4.25
N ASP A 68 -11.19 2.58 4.94
CA ASP A 68 -9.84 3.10 4.84
C ASP A 68 -9.14 2.59 3.58
N ARG A 69 -9.44 1.35 3.14
CA ARG A 69 -9.01 0.84 1.83
C ARG A 69 -9.55 1.69 0.67
N ILE A 70 -10.78 2.23 0.78
CA ILE A 70 -11.32 3.15 -0.23
C ILE A 70 -10.49 4.42 -0.27
N VAL A 71 -10.19 5.02 0.88
CA VAL A 71 -9.37 6.23 0.94
C VAL A 71 -7.98 5.96 0.36
N GLN A 72 -7.35 4.83 0.72
CA GLN A 72 -6.07 4.39 0.14
C GLN A 72 -6.15 4.25 -1.38
N GLN A 73 -7.21 3.63 -1.91
CA GLN A 73 -7.40 3.46 -3.36
C GLN A 73 -7.62 4.79 -4.08
N CYS A 74 -8.36 5.73 -3.49
CA CYS A 74 -8.54 7.07 -4.06
C CYS A 74 -7.20 7.82 -4.12
N ILE A 75 -6.40 7.74 -3.06
CA ILE A 75 -5.07 8.35 -3.01
C ILE A 75 -4.15 7.71 -4.06
N LEU A 76 -4.15 6.39 -4.16
CA LEU A 76 -3.36 5.66 -5.16
C LEU A 76 -3.67 6.15 -6.57
N GLN A 77 -4.95 6.23 -6.95
CA GLN A 77 -5.37 6.68 -8.29
C GLN A 77 -4.88 8.09 -8.65
N VAL A 78 -4.75 8.97 -7.66
CA VAL A 78 -4.25 10.34 -7.88
C VAL A 78 -2.72 10.38 -7.88
N MET A 79 -2.07 9.63 -7.00
CA MET A 79 -0.61 9.66 -6.85
C MET A 79 0.11 8.82 -7.91
N GLU A 80 -0.46 7.69 -8.33
CA GLU A 80 0.17 6.75 -9.25
C GLU A 80 0.68 7.42 -10.53
N PRO A 81 -0.11 8.17 -11.30
CA PRO A 81 0.38 8.82 -12.52
C PRO A 81 1.48 9.86 -12.27
N ILE A 82 1.43 10.56 -11.11
CA ILE A 82 2.45 11.54 -10.74
C ILE A 82 3.77 10.85 -10.40
N CYS A 83 3.70 9.76 -9.63
CA CYS A 83 4.86 8.98 -9.23
C CYS A 83 5.45 8.22 -10.42
N GLU A 84 4.59 7.63 -11.26
CA GLU A 84 4.98 6.87 -12.45
C GLU A 84 5.87 7.69 -13.39
N ALA A 85 5.54 8.96 -13.58
CA ALA A 85 6.34 9.89 -14.39
C ALA A 85 7.74 10.21 -13.80
N LYS A 86 8.00 9.84 -12.54
CA LYS A 86 9.25 10.12 -11.82
C LYS A 86 10.09 8.87 -11.52
N PHE A 87 9.49 7.69 -11.63
CA PHE A 87 10.20 6.44 -11.36
C PHE A 87 11.22 6.14 -12.44
N SER A 88 12.34 5.55 -12.03
CA SER A 88 13.36 5.04 -12.96
C SER A 88 12.76 4.02 -13.93
N GLU A 89 13.20 4.05 -15.19
CA GLU A 89 12.84 3.05 -16.19
C GLU A 89 13.26 1.63 -15.80
N ASN A 90 14.28 1.49 -14.97
CA ASN A 90 14.77 0.20 -14.48
C ASN A 90 13.97 -0.34 -13.28
N SER A 91 13.04 0.43 -12.72
CA SER A 91 12.16 -0.03 -11.65
C SER A 91 10.97 -0.77 -12.25
N ASN A 92 10.79 -2.06 -11.92
CA ASN A 92 9.72 -2.91 -12.46
C ASN A 92 8.70 -3.34 -11.39
N GLY A 93 9.02 -3.21 -10.10
CA GLY A 93 8.17 -3.69 -9.02
C GLY A 93 6.91 -2.83 -8.81
N PHE A 94 5.74 -3.47 -8.75
CA PHE A 94 4.44 -2.86 -8.42
C PHE A 94 4.04 -1.68 -9.31
N ARG A 95 4.47 -1.65 -10.55
CA ARG A 95 4.15 -0.59 -11.52
C ARG A 95 3.17 -1.08 -12.58
N PRO A 96 2.27 -0.19 -13.08
CA PRO A 96 1.40 -0.53 -14.20
C PRO A 96 2.23 -0.88 -15.43
N ASN A 97 1.79 -1.90 -16.17
CA ASN A 97 2.44 -2.38 -17.41
C ASN A 97 3.91 -2.83 -17.24
N ARG A 98 4.32 -3.15 -16.01
CA ARG A 98 5.63 -3.76 -15.68
C ARG A 98 5.41 -5.10 -15.01
N SER A 99 6.30 -6.04 -15.26
CA SER A 99 6.20 -7.39 -14.72
C SER A 99 7.59 -8.01 -14.47
N ALA A 100 7.62 -9.20 -13.90
CA ALA A 100 8.85 -9.96 -13.73
C ALA A 100 9.51 -10.27 -15.09
N GLU A 101 8.71 -10.57 -16.12
CA GLU A 101 9.19 -10.84 -17.48
C GLU A 101 9.88 -9.59 -18.08
N THR A 102 9.32 -8.40 -17.81
CA THR A 102 9.96 -7.13 -18.23
C THR A 102 11.32 -6.95 -17.55
N ALA A 103 11.42 -7.25 -16.26
CA ALA A 103 12.68 -7.18 -15.53
C ALA A 103 13.72 -8.19 -16.07
N ILE A 104 13.30 -9.43 -16.32
CA ILE A 104 14.15 -10.48 -16.92
C ILE A 104 14.64 -10.05 -18.29
N ALA A 105 13.76 -9.53 -19.16
CA ALA A 105 14.14 -9.05 -20.49
C ALA A 105 15.18 -7.92 -20.42
N GLN A 106 15.06 -7.00 -19.45
CA GLN A 106 16.06 -5.96 -19.20
C GLN A 106 17.41 -6.57 -18.78
N CYS A 107 17.41 -7.53 -17.86
CA CYS A 107 18.64 -8.22 -17.45
C CYS A 107 19.31 -8.94 -18.63
N CYS A 108 18.53 -9.67 -19.43
CA CYS A 108 19.05 -10.33 -20.64
C CYS A 108 19.68 -9.32 -21.60
N ARG A 109 19.04 -8.17 -21.83
CA ARG A 109 19.59 -7.11 -22.67
C ARG A 109 20.91 -6.56 -22.14
N LEU A 110 21.00 -6.32 -20.81
CA LEU A 110 22.23 -5.83 -20.19
C LEU A 110 23.39 -6.82 -20.36
N ILE A 111 23.12 -8.12 -20.21
CA ILE A 111 24.13 -9.18 -20.36
C ILE A 111 24.50 -9.40 -21.83
N GLN A 112 23.52 -9.60 -22.71
CA GLN A 112 23.75 -10.05 -24.08
C GLN A 112 24.16 -8.92 -25.01
N VAL A 113 23.60 -7.71 -24.82
CA VAL A 113 23.83 -6.58 -25.75
C VAL A 113 24.89 -5.61 -25.20
N GLN A 114 24.86 -5.35 -23.87
CA GLN A 114 25.79 -4.41 -23.23
C GLN A 114 27.02 -5.11 -22.62
N HIS A 115 27.07 -6.45 -22.64
CA HIS A 115 28.17 -7.25 -22.11
C HIS A 115 28.50 -7.00 -20.63
N LEU A 116 27.47 -6.69 -19.82
CA LEU A 116 27.61 -6.48 -18.37
C LEU A 116 27.49 -7.83 -17.65
N TYR A 117 28.59 -8.49 -17.39
CA TYR A 117 28.62 -9.85 -16.82
C TYR A 117 28.74 -9.88 -15.30
N HIS A 118 29.06 -8.77 -14.66
CA HIS A 118 29.14 -8.70 -13.20
C HIS A 118 27.80 -8.30 -12.60
N VAL A 119 27.23 -9.17 -11.77
CA VAL A 119 25.91 -8.96 -11.11
C VAL A 119 26.14 -8.80 -9.61
N VAL A 120 25.58 -7.74 -9.03
CA VAL A 120 25.53 -7.52 -7.59
C VAL A 120 24.08 -7.58 -7.15
N ASP A 121 23.75 -8.56 -6.28
CA ASP A 121 22.42 -8.68 -5.70
C ASP A 121 22.35 -7.93 -4.36
N LEU A 122 21.36 -7.05 -4.22
CA LEU A 122 21.16 -6.24 -3.01
C LEU A 122 19.70 -6.34 -2.58
N ASP A 123 19.48 -6.73 -1.31
CA ASP A 123 18.15 -6.74 -0.69
C ASP A 123 18.13 -5.95 0.62
N ILE A 124 17.03 -5.25 0.87
CA ILE A 124 16.84 -4.47 2.10
C ILE A 124 15.97 -5.27 3.05
N LYS A 125 16.60 -5.86 4.07
CA LYS A 125 15.89 -6.64 5.10
C LYS A 125 14.83 -5.82 5.80
N GLY A 126 13.58 -6.33 5.75
CA GLY A 126 12.45 -5.70 6.45
C GLY A 126 12.17 -4.26 5.98
N PHE A 127 12.29 -3.99 4.69
CA PHE A 127 12.13 -2.64 4.13
C PHE A 127 10.84 -1.96 4.62
N PHE A 128 9.69 -2.60 4.45
CA PHE A 128 8.40 -2.04 4.82
C PHE A 128 8.25 -1.79 6.33
N ASP A 129 8.86 -2.62 7.17
CA ASP A 129 8.79 -2.48 8.63
C ASP A 129 9.70 -1.35 9.15
N ASN A 130 10.66 -0.91 8.35
CA ASN A 130 11.67 0.08 8.74
C ASN A 130 11.51 1.44 8.05
N ILE A 131 10.45 1.66 7.28
CA ILE A 131 10.19 2.95 6.62
C ILE A 131 10.05 4.06 7.66
N ASN A 132 10.92 5.08 7.57
CA ASN A 132 10.79 6.28 8.38
C ASN A 132 9.69 7.19 7.83
N HIS A 133 8.63 7.42 8.60
CA HIS A 133 7.46 8.19 8.18
C HIS A 133 7.82 9.61 7.71
N THR A 134 8.74 10.28 8.43
CA THR A 134 9.14 11.65 8.09
C THR A 134 9.91 11.69 6.77
N LYS A 135 10.83 10.73 6.55
CA LYS A 135 11.57 10.62 5.29
C LYS A 135 10.62 10.34 4.13
N LEU A 136 9.68 9.42 4.29
CA LEU A 136 8.67 9.10 3.26
C LEU A 136 7.85 10.34 2.87
N ILE A 137 7.33 11.09 3.83
CA ILE A 137 6.57 12.32 3.55
C ILE A 137 7.42 13.36 2.82
N ARG A 138 8.70 13.51 3.18
CA ARG A 138 9.64 14.40 2.45
C ARG A 138 9.88 13.93 1.03
N GLN A 139 10.02 12.62 0.79
CA GLN A 139 10.17 12.06 -0.55
C GLN A 139 8.93 12.31 -1.40
N ILE A 140 7.72 12.10 -0.87
CA ILE A 140 6.47 12.41 -1.55
C ILE A 140 6.40 13.90 -1.91
N TRP A 141 6.82 14.78 -1.01
CA TRP A 141 6.91 16.22 -1.28
C TRP A 141 7.88 16.53 -2.42
N SER A 142 9.06 15.90 -2.44
CA SER A 142 10.08 16.11 -3.49
C SER A 142 9.63 15.59 -4.87
N LEU A 143 8.71 14.62 -4.92
CA LEU A 143 8.08 14.17 -6.16
C LEU A 143 7.09 15.21 -6.74
N GLY A 144 6.84 16.32 -6.02
CA GLY A 144 5.93 17.38 -6.46
C GLY A 144 4.54 17.32 -5.83
N ILE A 145 4.26 16.34 -4.97
CA ILE A 145 2.97 16.21 -4.27
C ILE A 145 3.01 17.09 -3.02
N ARG A 146 2.51 18.32 -3.14
CA ARG A 146 2.64 19.37 -2.11
C ARG A 146 1.32 19.74 -1.41
N ASP A 147 0.23 19.03 -1.68
CA ASP A 147 -1.03 19.22 -0.97
C ASP A 147 -0.89 18.81 0.50
N LYS A 148 -0.93 19.81 1.40
CA LYS A 148 -0.75 19.62 2.84
C LYS A 148 -1.82 18.70 3.44
N LYS A 149 -3.07 18.77 2.93
CA LYS A 149 -4.18 17.97 3.41
C LYS A 149 -3.99 16.49 3.04
N LEU A 150 -3.58 16.21 1.80
CA LEU A 150 -3.24 14.87 1.34
C LEU A 150 -2.08 14.29 2.15
N LEU A 151 -1.00 15.04 2.33
CA LEU A 151 0.15 14.60 3.13
C LEU A 151 -0.21 14.33 4.60
N CYS A 152 -1.13 15.12 5.17
CA CYS A 152 -1.65 14.88 6.51
C CYS A 152 -2.42 13.55 6.57
N ILE A 153 -3.28 13.27 5.59
CA ILE A 153 -4.01 11.99 5.49
C ILE A 153 -3.03 10.81 5.39
N ILE A 154 -2.03 10.89 4.52
CA ILE A 154 -1.00 9.84 4.39
C ILE A 154 -0.26 9.65 5.72
N LYS A 155 0.13 10.72 6.41
CA LYS A 155 0.77 10.65 7.72
C LYS A 155 -0.11 9.99 8.77
N GLN A 156 -1.41 10.24 8.75
CA GLN A 156 -2.37 9.58 9.64
C GLN A 156 -2.51 8.09 9.33
N MET A 157 -2.52 7.71 8.03
CA MET A 157 -2.52 6.30 7.62
C MET A 157 -1.29 5.54 8.14
N LEU A 158 -0.10 6.14 8.00
CA LEU A 158 1.15 5.55 8.48
C LEU A 158 1.17 5.35 10.00
N LYS A 159 0.46 6.20 10.75
CA LYS A 159 0.33 6.16 12.21
C LYS A 159 -0.90 5.39 12.69
N ALA A 160 -1.67 4.78 11.79
CA ALA A 160 -2.84 4.02 12.19
C ALA A 160 -2.46 2.95 13.22
N PRO A 161 -3.18 2.86 14.35
CA PRO A 161 -2.89 1.85 15.36
C PRO A 161 -3.12 0.44 14.80
N VAL A 162 -2.38 -0.53 15.30
CA VAL A 162 -2.45 -1.94 14.89
C VAL A 162 -2.97 -2.76 16.06
N ILE A 163 -3.95 -3.61 15.82
CA ILE A 163 -4.44 -4.60 16.78
C ILE A 163 -3.80 -5.93 16.44
N LEU A 164 -3.02 -6.46 17.37
CA LEU A 164 -2.37 -7.75 17.29
C LEU A 164 -3.39 -8.91 17.50
N PRO A 165 -3.05 -10.15 17.11
CA PRO A 165 -3.94 -11.31 17.35
C PRO A 165 -4.30 -11.55 18.83
N ASN A 166 -3.42 -11.14 19.74
CA ASN A 166 -3.66 -11.19 21.19
C ASN A 166 -4.59 -10.06 21.72
N GLY A 167 -5.06 -9.16 20.83
CA GLY A 167 -5.90 -8.02 21.19
C GLY A 167 -5.15 -6.77 21.62
N GLU A 168 -3.84 -6.82 21.77
CA GLU A 168 -3.01 -5.68 22.12
C GLU A 168 -3.01 -4.63 21.01
N LYS A 169 -3.05 -3.35 21.40
CA LYS A 169 -3.03 -2.22 20.47
C LYS A 169 -1.69 -1.53 20.50
N ILE A 170 -1.00 -1.53 19.39
CA ILE A 170 0.30 -0.87 19.22
C ILE A 170 0.19 0.34 18.29
N TYR A 171 1.05 1.34 18.50
CA TYR A 171 1.14 2.55 17.70
C TYR A 171 2.46 2.57 16.95
N PRO A 172 2.46 2.39 15.61
CA PRO A 172 3.69 2.31 14.84
C PRO A 172 4.37 3.69 14.78
N THR A 173 5.67 3.71 15.08
CA THR A 173 6.54 4.89 14.93
C THR A 173 7.32 4.86 13.62
N LYS A 174 7.41 3.69 13.00
CA LYS A 174 8.05 3.41 11.71
C LYS A 174 7.30 2.29 11.01
N GLY A 175 7.62 2.06 9.76
CA GLY A 175 7.01 1.02 8.94
C GLY A 175 5.72 1.48 8.24
N CYS A 176 5.33 0.71 7.26
CA CYS A 176 4.14 0.95 6.46
C CYS A 176 3.35 -0.36 6.37
N LEU A 177 2.36 -0.53 7.24
CA LEU A 177 1.44 -1.67 7.22
C LEU A 177 0.32 -1.43 6.18
N LEU A 178 0.70 -1.08 4.97
CA LEU A 178 -0.26 -1.02 3.87
C LEU A 178 -0.68 -2.44 3.51
N TYR A 179 -1.96 -2.60 3.30
CA TYR A 179 -2.51 -3.83 2.75
C TYR A 179 -1.89 -4.10 1.39
N THR A 180 -1.03 -5.09 1.31
CA THR A 180 -0.55 -5.59 0.01
C THR A 180 -1.60 -6.55 -0.52
N SER A 181 -2.20 -6.20 -1.65
CA SER A 181 -3.26 -6.96 -2.30
C SER A 181 -2.80 -8.31 -2.87
N ASP A 182 -1.52 -8.58 -2.85
CA ASP A 182 -0.87 -9.71 -3.53
C ASP A 182 -0.32 -10.74 -2.53
N ALA A 183 -1.15 -11.08 -1.56
CA ALA A 183 -0.91 -12.21 -0.67
C ALA A 183 -1.95 -13.29 -0.89
#